data_858c6a9051dacc00ceb6a50592ce9e42
#
_entry.id   858c6a9051dacc00ceb6a50592ce9e42
#
_cell.length_a   1.000
_cell.length_b   1.000
_cell.length_c   1.000
_cell.angle_alpha   90.00
_cell.angle_beta   90.00
_cell.angle_gamma   90.00
#
_symmetry.space_group_name_H-M   'P 1'
#
loop_
_entity.id
_entity.type
_entity.pdbx_description
1 polymer ?
#
loop_
_entity_poly.entity_id
_entity_poly.type
_entity_poly.pdbx_seq_one_letter_code
_entity_poly.pdbx_strand_id
1 'polypeptide(L)'
;MGIAADGAAQTTATRLAQEGIELIRFLWVDHDSITRGKAVTTRALEPRLVSGVGLASTRQATGLSDLGQPVPGFNAVGEVRLHPAPETLAQLPHAPGSAAMLCDLVTADGAPWDACPRTFLKEALASAATYDVVAGFEPEFTLCRTQPAPGRFEPADDSLCFDNEGFDATTDFTLEVIRALEAQGLGVETCHPEFGPGQHELTLQPAPALRAADAYVLQRLITRGLARRRGLWATFAPVPTPGARGNGNHLHVSLWSRSGSGAPAVNLFADDRDPLGLSELARAFIAGLLRHLPGLMALTCASVNSYHRLKPRMWAGAFGSYGPDNRETAIRVPSRLCGREAASTNIEFKACDSTANPYLALGALIHAGMDGVRHGWDPGPALSADPNELTPEELARAGVIHLPQSLEEAIVALEADDLLMSVLGPMRRALYPAIKRADALDMKALGEELEFHTHALRY
;
A
#
# COMPACT_ATOMS: atom_id res chain seq x y z
N MET A 1 36.37 6.10 0.23
CA MET A 1 34.99 6.49 -0.09
C MET A 1 34.18 6.93 1.15
N GLY A 2 34.78 6.96 2.36
CA GLY A 2 34.07 7.27 3.61
C GLY A 2 33.89 8.75 3.97
N ILE A 3 34.67 9.65 3.38
CA ILE A 3 34.74 11.05 3.86
C ILE A 3 33.54 11.91 3.39
N ALA A 4 32.95 11.64 2.23
CA ALA A 4 31.81 12.40 1.71
C ALA A 4 30.47 12.05 2.40
N ALA A 5 30.32 10.82 2.92
CA ALA A 5 29.13 10.39 3.66
C ALA A 5 29.06 11.01 5.06
N ASP A 6 30.20 11.16 5.73
CA ASP A 6 30.28 11.70 7.10
C ASP A 6 29.87 13.17 7.16
N GLY A 7 30.25 13.98 6.18
CA GLY A 7 29.89 15.40 6.15
C GLY A 7 28.39 15.67 5.92
N ALA A 8 27.75 14.89 5.07
CA ALA A 8 26.32 15.03 4.83
C ALA A 8 25.48 14.56 6.04
N ALA A 9 25.90 13.50 6.71
CA ALA A 9 25.28 12.97 7.93
C ALA A 9 25.36 13.98 9.08
N GLN A 10 26.51 14.61 9.29
CA GLN A 10 26.70 15.64 10.30
C GLN A 10 25.80 16.86 10.05
N THR A 11 25.69 17.30 8.80
CA THR A 11 24.81 18.41 8.41
C THR A 11 23.35 18.12 8.76
N THR A 12 22.87 16.87 8.52
CA THR A 12 21.50 16.47 8.83
C THR A 12 21.22 16.51 10.33
N ALA A 13 22.08 15.94 11.16
CA ALA A 13 21.94 15.95 12.62
C ALA A 13 21.94 17.38 13.18
N THR A 14 22.83 18.24 12.69
CA THR A 14 22.90 19.64 13.14
C THR A 14 21.62 20.40 12.81
N ARG A 15 21.10 20.26 11.59
CA ARG A 15 19.85 20.89 11.17
C ARG A 15 18.68 20.44 12.04
N LEU A 16 18.52 19.13 12.25
CA LEU A 16 17.44 18.58 13.05
C LEU A 16 17.49 19.07 14.50
N ALA A 17 18.69 19.17 15.09
CA ALA A 17 18.84 19.71 16.45
C ALA A 17 18.42 21.19 16.53
N GLN A 18 18.73 22.00 15.52
CA GLN A 18 18.30 23.41 15.44
C GLN A 18 16.78 23.54 15.28
N GLU A 19 16.14 22.57 14.60
CA GLU A 19 14.70 22.48 14.47
C GLU A 19 13.99 21.88 15.71
N GLY A 20 14.74 21.62 16.80
CA GLY A 20 14.19 21.10 18.05
C GLY A 20 13.86 19.61 18.00
N ILE A 21 14.38 18.87 17.03
CA ILE A 21 14.19 17.40 16.93
C ILE A 21 15.21 16.70 17.83
N GLU A 22 14.70 15.93 18.78
CA GLU A 22 15.50 15.19 19.76
C GLU A 22 15.55 13.67 19.48
N LEU A 23 14.49 13.15 18.81
CA LEU A 23 14.32 11.72 18.57
C LEU A 23 14.02 11.44 17.09
N ILE A 24 14.80 10.55 16.47
CA ILE A 24 14.58 10.10 15.12
C ILE A 24 14.16 8.62 15.13
N ARG A 25 12.98 8.32 14.59
CA ARG A 25 12.45 6.96 14.47
C ARG A 25 12.92 6.36 13.15
N PHE A 26 13.60 5.23 13.21
CA PHE A 26 13.97 4.39 12.07
C PHE A 26 12.86 3.37 11.89
N LEU A 27 12.05 3.55 10.85
CA LEU A 27 10.82 2.81 10.62
C LEU A 27 10.98 1.80 9.49
N TRP A 28 10.35 0.64 9.63
CA TRP A 28 10.14 -0.31 8.55
C TRP A 28 8.69 -0.80 8.57
N VAL A 29 8.24 -1.32 7.45
CA VAL A 29 6.91 -1.94 7.34
C VAL A 29 7.11 -3.46 7.28
N ASP A 30 6.48 -4.19 8.19
CA ASP A 30 6.56 -5.65 8.21
C ASP A 30 5.62 -6.29 7.17
N HIS A 31 5.60 -7.63 7.11
CA HIS A 31 4.80 -8.36 6.13
C HIS A 31 3.27 -8.21 6.33
N ASP A 32 2.84 -7.73 7.50
CA ASP A 32 1.45 -7.41 7.81
C ASP A 32 1.10 -5.95 7.64
N SER A 33 1.92 -5.19 6.92
CA SER A 33 1.70 -3.74 6.74
C SER A 33 1.72 -2.92 8.05
N ILE A 34 2.26 -3.49 9.13
CA ILE A 34 2.44 -2.76 10.38
C ILE A 34 3.74 -1.97 10.33
N THR A 35 3.63 -0.66 10.56
CA THR A 35 4.81 0.21 10.67
C THR A 35 5.45 0.03 12.03
N ARG A 36 6.65 -0.54 12.05
CA ARG A 36 7.47 -0.78 13.25
C ARG A 36 8.68 0.13 13.26
N GLY A 37 9.32 0.30 14.43
CA GLY A 37 10.47 1.19 14.53
C GLY A 37 11.36 0.96 15.72
N LYS A 38 12.58 1.46 15.58
CA LYS A 38 13.51 1.79 16.66
C LYS A 38 13.87 3.26 16.55
N ALA A 39 14.34 3.86 17.62
CA ALA A 39 14.68 5.27 17.58
C ALA A 39 16.12 5.51 18.06
N VAL A 40 16.69 6.59 17.55
CA VAL A 40 17.98 7.14 17.99
C VAL A 40 17.79 8.59 18.41
N THR A 41 18.58 9.06 19.36
CA THR A 41 18.62 10.50 19.66
C THR A 41 19.34 11.26 18.55
N THR A 42 19.02 12.53 18.37
CA THR A 42 19.71 13.37 17.36
C THR A 42 21.22 13.38 17.58
N ARG A 43 21.68 13.33 18.83
CA ARG A 43 23.12 13.24 19.16
C ARG A 43 23.79 11.96 18.65
N ALA A 44 23.06 10.87 18.54
CA ALA A 44 23.55 9.57 18.09
C ALA A 44 23.23 9.30 16.61
N LEU A 45 22.61 10.24 15.89
CA LEU A 45 22.12 10.04 14.52
C LEU A 45 23.26 9.80 13.53
N GLU A 46 24.32 10.63 13.58
CA GLU A 46 25.40 10.65 12.60
C GLU A 46 26.00 9.25 12.31
N PRO A 47 26.53 8.50 13.31
CA PRO A 47 27.03 7.17 13.04
C PRO A 47 25.93 6.18 12.61
N ARG A 48 24.68 6.43 12.97
CA ARG A 48 23.55 5.53 12.64
C ARG A 48 23.02 5.72 11.23
N LEU A 49 23.22 6.86 10.62
CA LEU A 49 22.95 7.04 9.18
C LEU A 49 23.83 6.13 8.32
N VAL A 50 25.03 5.82 8.80
CA VAL A 50 25.97 4.95 8.10
C VAL A 50 25.81 3.47 8.51
N SER A 51 25.77 3.21 9.85
CA SER A 51 25.79 1.82 10.36
C SER A 51 24.41 1.19 10.50
N GLY A 52 23.34 1.98 10.43
CA GLY A 52 22.00 1.53 10.79
C GLY A 52 21.85 1.17 12.27
N VAL A 53 20.72 0.55 12.61
CA VAL A 53 20.39 0.04 13.95
C VAL A 53 20.06 -1.45 13.86
N GLY A 54 20.63 -2.26 14.77
CA GLY A 54 20.42 -3.71 14.80
C GLY A 54 18.98 -4.11 15.06
N LEU A 55 18.53 -5.14 14.36
CA LEU A 55 17.21 -5.76 14.49
C LEU A 55 17.38 -7.28 14.41
N ALA A 56 16.80 -8.02 15.35
CA ALA A 56 16.74 -9.47 15.26
C ALA A 56 15.94 -9.89 14.00
N SER A 57 16.52 -10.75 13.17
CA SER A 57 15.91 -11.17 11.90
C SER A 57 14.55 -11.83 12.07
N THR A 58 14.32 -12.51 13.19
CA THR A 58 13.04 -13.15 13.55
C THR A 58 11.87 -12.16 13.63
N ARG A 59 12.13 -10.84 13.78
CA ARG A 59 11.04 -9.84 13.79
C ARG A 59 10.30 -9.71 12.47
N GLN A 60 10.85 -10.24 11.38
CA GLN A 60 10.13 -10.35 10.11
C GLN A 60 9.21 -11.58 10.03
N ALA A 61 9.37 -12.55 10.94
CA ALA A 61 8.52 -13.72 11.07
C ALA A 61 7.44 -13.56 12.17
N THR A 62 7.02 -12.34 12.46
CA THR A 62 5.92 -12.05 13.40
C THR A 62 4.66 -11.71 12.64
N GLY A 63 3.55 -12.34 13.03
CA GLY A 63 2.22 -12.04 12.49
C GLY A 63 1.52 -10.89 13.22
N LEU A 64 0.24 -10.71 12.92
CA LEU A 64 -0.61 -9.64 13.46
C LEU A 64 -0.82 -9.75 14.98
N SER A 65 -0.75 -10.95 15.52
CA SER A 65 -0.76 -11.22 16.97
C SER A 65 0.53 -10.80 17.70
N ASP A 66 1.54 -10.37 16.96
CA ASP A 66 2.91 -10.06 17.43
C ASP A 66 3.66 -11.28 17.99
N LEU A 67 3.20 -12.47 17.71
CA LEU A 67 3.87 -13.72 18.04
C LEU A 67 4.78 -14.18 16.89
N GLY A 68 5.98 -14.63 17.25
CA GLY A 68 6.93 -15.18 16.29
C GLY A 68 6.42 -16.52 15.70
N GLN A 69 6.49 -16.64 14.37
CA GLN A 69 6.11 -17.87 13.68
C GLN A 69 7.34 -18.76 13.47
N PRO A 70 7.20 -20.08 13.54
CA PRO A 70 8.31 -21.01 13.33
C PRO A 70 8.62 -21.16 11.83
N VAL A 71 9.24 -20.13 11.24
CA VAL A 71 9.67 -20.15 9.84
C VAL A 71 11.15 -20.53 9.79
N PRO A 72 11.55 -21.54 8.99
CA PRO A 72 12.95 -21.90 8.84
C PRO A 72 13.84 -20.71 8.45
N GLY A 73 14.96 -20.54 9.15
CA GLY A 73 15.87 -19.40 8.97
C GLY A 73 15.50 -18.12 9.77
N PHE A 74 14.34 -18.09 10.42
CA PHE A 74 13.87 -16.96 11.24
C PHE A 74 13.68 -17.40 12.69
N ASN A 75 14.77 -17.50 13.42
CA ASN A 75 14.80 -17.93 14.83
C ASN A 75 15.54 -16.89 15.71
N ALA A 76 15.86 -17.26 16.93
CA ALA A 76 16.52 -16.37 17.89
C ALA A 76 17.96 -15.95 17.47
N VAL A 77 18.50 -16.54 16.41
CA VAL A 77 19.86 -16.28 15.91
C VAL A 77 19.77 -15.53 14.60
N GLY A 78 20.53 -14.45 14.48
CA GLY A 78 20.62 -13.62 13.27
C GLY A 78 20.20 -12.16 13.54
N GLU A 79 20.95 -11.26 12.94
CA GLU A 79 20.75 -9.83 13.05
C GLU A 79 20.83 -9.18 11.66
N VAL A 80 19.91 -8.26 11.43
CA VAL A 80 19.91 -7.35 10.27
C VAL A 80 19.97 -5.90 10.75
N ARG A 81 20.12 -4.95 9.85
CA ARG A 81 20.18 -3.53 10.16
C ARG A 81 18.98 -2.81 9.57
N LEU A 82 18.38 -1.93 10.37
CA LEU A 82 17.51 -0.85 9.87
C LEU A 82 18.43 0.22 9.31
N HIS A 83 18.62 0.25 8.00
CA HIS A 83 19.45 1.23 7.31
C HIS A 83 18.55 2.36 6.81
N PRO A 84 18.66 3.59 7.37
CA PRO A 84 17.74 4.67 7.04
C PRO A 84 17.94 5.16 5.60
N ALA A 85 16.82 5.58 4.97
CA ALA A 85 16.76 6.27 3.70
C ALA A 85 16.57 7.78 3.98
N PRO A 86 17.62 8.61 3.95
CA PRO A 86 17.55 10.02 4.37
C PRO A 86 16.56 10.86 3.57
N GLU A 87 16.29 10.48 2.32
CA GLU A 87 15.30 11.12 1.44
C GLU A 87 13.85 10.98 1.94
N THR A 88 13.61 10.08 2.89
CA THR A 88 12.29 9.85 3.50
C THR A 88 12.09 10.58 4.82
N LEU A 89 13.08 11.41 5.22
CA LEU A 89 12.99 12.15 6.48
C LEU A 89 11.72 12.99 6.54
N ALA A 90 10.91 12.76 7.57
CA ALA A 90 9.70 13.52 7.84
C ALA A 90 9.62 13.87 9.33
N GLN A 91 9.27 15.12 9.63
CA GLN A 91 8.91 15.52 10.98
C GLN A 91 7.54 14.91 11.33
N LEU A 92 7.32 14.61 12.60
CA LEU A 92 6.08 13.98 13.07
C LEU A 92 5.22 15.01 13.82
N PRO A 93 4.25 15.68 13.16
CA PRO A 93 3.46 16.76 13.81
C PRO A 93 2.67 16.24 15.03
N HIS A 94 2.30 14.97 15.02
CA HIS A 94 1.63 14.30 16.13
C HIS A 94 2.57 13.91 17.30
N ALA A 95 3.88 14.05 17.12
CA ALA A 95 4.91 13.75 18.12
C ALA A 95 6.00 14.83 18.11
N PRO A 96 5.72 16.04 18.64
CA PRO A 96 6.67 17.16 18.66
C PRO A 96 8.04 16.75 19.19
N GLY A 97 9.10 17.28 18.59
CA GLY A 97 10.47 16.89 18.91
C GLY A 97 10.91 15.55 18.28
N SER A 98 10.05 14.91 17.47
CA SER A 98 10.37 13.66 16.78
C SER A 98 10.30 13.81 15.26
N ALA A 99 11.20 13.08 14.59
CA ALA A 99 11.16 12.85 13.14
C ALA A 99 11.21 11.33 12.86
N ALA A 100 10.96 10.95 11.63
CA ALA A 100 11.08 9.57 11.17
C ALA A 100 11.86 9.49 9.86
N MET A 101 12.53 8.37 9.64
CA MET A 101 13.07 7.92 8.36
C MET A 101 12.61 6.49 8.12
N LEU A 102 12.18 6.19 6.90
CA LEU A 102 11.94 4.82 6.48
C LEU A 102 13.29 4.13 6.23
N CYS A 103 13.31 2.81 6.47
CA CYS A 103 14.55 2.04 6.40
C CYS A 103 14.43 0.89 5.42
N ASP A 104 15.53 0.61 4.75
CA ASP A 104 15.76 -0.71 4.17
C ASP A 104 16.27 -1.65 5.27
N LEU A 105 15.95 -2.94 5.15
CA LEU A 105 16.57 -3.98 5.95
C LEU A 105 17.78 -4.50 5.16
N VAL A 106 18.95 -4.44 5.79
CA VAL A 106 20.20 -4.92 5.19
C VAL A 106 20.87 -5.94 6.12
N THR A 107 21.70 -6.79 5.56
CA THR A 107 22.54 -7.72 6.34
C THR A 107 23.59 -6.96 7.18
N ALA A 108 24.29 -7.65 8.06
CA ALA A 108 25.28 -7.04 8.93
C ALA A 108 26.46 -6.40 8.16
N ASP A 109 26.76 -6.89 6.96
CA ASP A 109 27.77 -6.37 6.02
C ASP A 109 27.22 -5.31 5.05
N GLY A 110 25.94 -4.94 5.17
CA GLY A 110 25.31 -3.86 4.41
C GLY A 110 24.70 -4.28 3.07
N ALA A 111 24.65 -5.57 2.74
CA ALA A 111 23.97 -6.04 1.55
C ALA A 111 22.44 -6.01 1.72
N PRO A 112 21.67 -5.80 0.63
CA PRO A 112 20.21 -5.91 0.68
C PRO A 112 19.78 -7.27 1.26
N TRP A 113 18.82 -7.25 2.20
CA TRP A 113 18.30 -8.48 2.79
C TRP A 113 17.04 -8.94 2.06
N ASP A 114 17.06 -10.20 1.60
CA ASP A 114 15.99 -10.76 0.74
C ASP A 114 14.59 -10.77 1.40
N ALA A 115 14.49 -10.70 2.72
CA ALA A 115 13.19 -10.57 3.40
C ALA A 115 12.68 -9.11 3.52
N CYS A 116 13.41 -8.11 3.01
CA CYS A 116 13.00 -6.70 3.11
C CYS A 116 11.89 -6.36 2.09
N PRO A 117 10.69 -5.92 2.54
CA PRO A 117 9.63 -5.51 1.61
C PRO A 117 10.01 -4.31 0.75
N ARG A 118 10.67 -3.28 1.30
CA ARG A 118 11.05 -2.08 0.55
C ARG A 118 12.10 -2.39 -0.54
N THR A 119 13.00 -3.32 -0.26
CA THR A 119 13.95 -3.85 -1.26
C THR A 119 13.22 -4.57 -2.40
N PHE A 120 12.17 -5.34 -2.12
CA PHE A 120 11.36 -5.99 -3.15
C PHE A 120 10.79 -4.99 -4.17
N LEU A 121 10.26 -3.85 -3.73
CA LEU A 121 9.80 -2.82 -4.67
C LEU A 121 10.97 -2.24 -5.49
N LYS A 122 12.14 -2.03 -4.89
CA LYS A 122 13.33 -1.59 -5.63
C LYS A 122 13.76 -2.60 -6.70
N GLU A 123 13.69 -3.90 -6.40
CA GLU A 123 13.96 -5.00 -7.33
C GLU A 123 12.93 -4.99 -8.49
N ALA A 124 11.64 -4.79 -8.18
CA ALA A 124 10.60 -4.68 -9.20
C ALA A 124 10.84 -3.47 -10.14
N LEU A 125 11.18 -2.32 -9.58
CA LEU A 125 11.53 -1.13 -10.36
C LEU A 125 12.78 -1.33 -11.22
N ALA A 126 13.78 -2.05 -10.71
CA ALA A 126 14.96 -2.41 -11.49
C ALA A 126 14.61 -3.35 -12.66
N SER A 127 13.64 -4.26 -12.50
CA SER A 127 13.14 -5.12 -13.59
C SER A 127 12.35 -4.37 -14.66
N ALA A 128 11.83 -3.20 -14.32
CA ALA A 128 11.12 -2.28 -15.21
C ALA A 128 11.98 -1.08 -15.62
N ALA A 129 13.31 -1.15 -15.54
CA ALA A 129 14.24 -0.03 -15.68
C ALA A 129 14.19 0.71 -17.04
N THR A 130 13.49 0.18 -18.04
CA THR A 130 13.22 0.85 -19.32
C THR A 130 12.21 2.00 -19.16
N TYR A 131 11.44 2.00 -18.09
CA TYR A 131 10.35 2.94 -17.81
C TYR A 131 10.57 3.64 -16.46
N ASP A 132 9.97 4.84 -16.33
CA ASP A 132 9.68 5.42 -15.03
C ASP A 132 8.28 4.99 -14.62
N VAL A 133 8.14 4.31 -13.48
CA VAL A 133 6.84 3.87 -12.95
C VAL A 133 6.30 4.94 -12.03
N VAL A 134 5.12 5.46 -12.35
CA VAL A 134 4.38 6.42 -11.52
C VAL A 134 3.21 5.69 -10.87
N ALA A 135 3.01 5.91 -9.58
CA ALA A 135 1.94 5.29 -8.82
C ALA A 135 1.23 6.29 -7.90
N GLY A 136 -0.01 5.99 -7.55
CA GLY A 136 -0.81 6.65 -6.52
C GLY A 136 -1.52 5.62 -5.65
N PHE A 137 -1.78 5.99 -4.41
CA PHE A 137 -2.58 5.23 -3.47
C PHE A 137 -3.82 6.04 -3.09
N GLU A 138 -4.98 5.39 -3.06
CA GLU A 138 -6.25 5.97 -2.58
C GLU A 138 -6.67 5.29 -1.27
N PRO A 139 -6.02 5.63 -0.15
CA PRO A 139 -6.36 5.01 1.12
C PRO A 139 -7.65 5.60 1.70
N GLU A 140 -8.61 4.75 1.95
CA GLU A 140 -9.78 5.03 2.73
C GLU A 140 -9.55 4.69 4.21
N PHE A 141 -10.16 5.44 5.10
CA PHE A 141 -10.13 5.19 6.54
C PHE A 141 -11.42 5.61 7.22
N THR A 142 -11.74 4.96 8.33
CA THR A 142 -12.87 5.37 9.17
C THR A 142 -12.37 6.10 10.41
N LEU A 143 -12.83 7.33 10.60
CA LEU A 143 -12.59 8.13 11.79
C LEU A 143 -13.64 7.81 12.85
N CYS A 144 -13.20 7.48 14.07
CA CYS A 144 -14.05 7.14 15.20
C CYS A 144 -13.90 8.16 16.32
N ARG A 145 -14.98 8.40 17.08
CA ARG A 145 -15.00 9.29 18.26
C ARG A 145 -14.09 8.79 19.36
N THR A 146 -13.91 7.49 19.46
CA THR A 146 -13.08 6.83 20.47
C THR A 146 -12.36 5.63 19.86
N GLN A 147 -11.34 5.12 20.54
CA GLN A 147 -10.73 3.84 20.18
C GLN A 147 -11.80 2.74 20.16
N PRO A 148 -11.91 1.96 19.07
CA PRO A 148 -12.80 0.81 18.99
C PRO A 148 -12.56 -0.18 20.14
N ALA A 149 -13.64 -0.79 20.63
CA ALA A 149 -13.62 -1.87 21.61
C ALA A 149 -14.56 -2.98 21.15
N PRO A 150 -14.44 -4.22 21.64
CA PRO A 150 -15.36 -5.28 21.29
C PRO A 150 -16.82 -4.82 21.53
N GLY A 151 -17.68 -5.01 20.52
CA GLY A 151 -19.08 -4.56 20.54
C GLY A 151 -19.30 -3.04 20.53
N ARG A 152 -18.25 -2.21 20.44
CA ARG A 152 -18.36 -0.75 20.39
C ARG A 152 -17.52 -0.16 19.26
N PHE A 153 -18.22 0.36 18.26
CA PHE A 153 -17.65 1.10 17.14
C PHE A 153 -18.49 2.39 16.94
N GLU A 154 -17.86 3.54 17.17
CA GLU A 154 -18.53 4.85 17.16
C GLU A 154 -17.89 5.76 16.10
N PRO A 155 -18.40 5.80 14.86
CA PRO A 155 -17.93 6.72 13.84
C PRO A 155 -17.96 8.19 14.31
N ALA A 156 -17.06 9.00 13.78
CA ALA A 156 -16.96 10.42 14.14
C ALA A 156 -18.18 11.24 13.70
N ASP A 157 -18.81 10.83 12.60
CA ASP A 157 -20.02 11.42 12.03
C ASP A 157 -20.93 10.32 11.44
N ASP A 158 -22.11 10.71 11.00
CA ASP A 158 -23.12 9.87 10.36
C ASP A 158 -23.58 10.44 9.00
N SER A 159 -22.74 11.25 8.39
CA SER A 159 -23.00 11.85 7.08
C SER A 159 -23.18 10.80 5.97
N LEU A 160 -23.90 11.21 4.92
CA LEU A 160 -24.06 10.41 3.72
C LEU A 160 -22.80 10.51 2.83
N CYS A 161 -22.72 9.62 1.84
CA CYS A 161 -21.64 9.64 0.85
C CYS A 161 -21.58 10.99 0.13
N PHE A 162 -20.39 11.60 0.10
CA PHE A 162 -20.11 12.92 -0.48
C PHE A 162 -20.94 14.08 0.09
N ASP A 163 -21.57 13.88 1.24
CA ASP A 163 -22.38 14.90 1.88
C ASP A 163 -21.49 16.03 2.43
N ASN A 164 -21.94 17.28 2.23
CA ASN A 164 -21.25 18.46 2.77
C ASN A 164 -21.17 18.45 4.30
N GLU A 165 -22.20 17.89 4.97
CA GLU A 165 -22.20 17.76 6.44
C GLU A 165 -20.99 16.94 6.95
N GLY A 166 -20.54 15.94 6.18
CA GLY A 166 -19.34 15.17 6.52
C GLY A 166 -18.05 16.00 6.43
N PHE A 167 -17.96 16.93 5.47
CA PHE A 167 -16.86 17.89 5.45
C PHE A 167 -16.90 18.79 6.68
N ASP A 168 -18.07 19.38 7.01
CA ASP A 168 -18.21 20.32 8.12
C ASP A 168 -17.91 19.62 9.46
N ALA A 169 -18.37 18.39 9.65
CA ALA A 169 -18.15 17.61 10.87
C ALA A 169 -16.67 17.31 11.14
N THR A 170 -15.84 17.21 10.09
CA THR A 170 -14.43 16.77 10.21
C THR A 170 -13.40 17.77 9.71
N THR A 171 -13.83 18.97 9.32
CA THR A 171 -12.98 20.02 8.70
C THR A 171 -11.70 20.28 9.49
N ASP A 172 -11.78 20.47 10.79
CA ASP A 172 -10.62 20.79 11.62
C ASP A 172 -9.56 19.69 11.64
N PHE A 173 -10.00 18.43 11.66
CA PHE A 173 -9.12 17.27 11.60
C PHE A 173 -8.51 17.13 10.20
N THR A 174 -9.34 17.20 9.17
CA THR A 174 -8.92 17.05 7.77
C THR A 174 -7.90 18.12 7.37
N LEU A 175 -8.15 19.39 7.72
CA LEU A 175 -7.20 20.47 7.44
C LEU A 175 -5.89 20.32 8.22
N GLU A 176 -5.92 19.80 9.46
CA GLU A 176 -4.70 19.52 10.20
C GLU A 176 -3.88 18.40 9.52
N VAL A 177 -4.53 17.35 9.05
CA VAL A 177 -3.87 16.26 8.29
C VAL A 177 -3.26 16.79 6.99
N ILE A 178 -4.02 17.55 6.20
CA ILE A 178 -3.55 18.16 4.94
C ILE A 178 -2.29 19.00 5.19
N ARG A 179 -2.36 19.95 6.12
CA ARG A 179 -1.23 20.83 6.44
C ARG A 179 0.00 20.06 6.92
N ALA A 180 -0.23 19.00 7.70
CA ALA A 180 0.83 18.13 8.20
C ALA A 180 1.52 17.35 7.08
N LEU A 181 0.77 16.86 6.11
CA LEU A 181 1.29 16.12 4.94
C LEU A 181 2.04 17.08 3.99
N GLU A 182 1.45 18.21 3.66
CA GLU A 182 2.08 19.23 2.78
C GLU A 182 3.38 19.77 3.37
N ALA A 183 3.45 19.95 4.70
CA ALA A 183 4.67 20.34 5.38
C ALA A 183 5.81 19.32 5.24
N GLN A 184 5.48 18.05 4.91
CA GLN A 184 6.46 16.99 4.61
C GLN A 184 6.73 16.87 3.08
N GLY A 185 6.20 17.76 2.26
CA GLY A 185 6.30 17.68 0.80
C GLY A 185 5.46 16.56 0.18
N LEU A 186 4.41 16.13 0.90
CA LEU A 186 3.43 15.16 0.44
C LEU A 186 2.19 15.94 -0.01
N GLY A 187 2.13 16.27 -1.30
CA GLY A 187 1.04 17.05 -1.88
C GLY A 187 -0.27 16.28 -1.82
N VAL A 188 -1.28 16.83 -1.13
CA VAL A 188 -2.64 16.28 -1.12
C VAL A 188 -3.35 16.68 -2.42
N GLU A 189 -4.04 15.75 -3.06
CA GLU A 189 -4.77 16.00 -4.31
C GLU A 189 -6.26 16.13 -4.06
N THR A 190 -6.88 15.13 -3.41
CA THR A 190 -8.32 15.13 -3.10
C THR A 190 -8.58 14.62 -1.69
N CYS A 191 -9.71 15.02 -1.11
CA CYS A 191 -10.26 14.42 0.09
C CYS A 191 -11.79 14.55 0.08
N HIS A 192 -12.49 13.55 0.60
CA HIS A 192 -13.95 13.55 0.69
C HIS A 192 -14.46 12.54 1.73
N PRO A 193 -15.69 12.78 2.26
CA PRO A 193 -16.44 11.76 2.97
C PRO A 193 -16.82 10.63 2.02
N GLU A 194 -16.70 9.39 2.49
CA GLU A 194 -17.02 8.18 1.73
C GLU A 194 -18.37 7.56 2.14
N PHE A 195 -18.64 6.32 1.68
CA PHE A 195 -19.95 5.65 1.82
C PHE A 195 -20.37 5.33 3.25
N GLY A 196 -19.39 5.10 4.13
CA GLY A 196 -19.64 4.72 5.51
C GLY A 196 -19.66 5.91 6.45
N PRO A 197 -20.43 5.87 7.54
CA PRO A 197 -20.31 6.84 8.60
C PRO A 197 -18.88 7.02 9.08
N GLY A 198 -18.41 8.26 9.16
CA GLY A 198 -17.03 8.59 9.54
C GLY A 198 -15.95 8.13 8.55
N GLN A 199 -16.34 7.60 7.38
CA GLN A 199 -15.40 7.14 6.37
C GLN A 199 -14.93 8.31 5.50
N HIS A 200 -13.63 8.36 5.27
CA HIS A 200 -12.95 9.38 4.48
C HIS A 200 -11.97 8.75 3.51
N GLU A 201 -11.81 9.38 2.36
CA GLU A 201 -10.68 9.18 1.47
C GLU A 201 -9.81 10.44 1.45
N LEU A 202 -8.50 10.26 1.43
CA LEU A 202 -7.53 11.33 1.22
C LEU A 202 -6.42 10.82 0.33
N THR A 203 -6.31 11.38 -0.87
CA THR A 203 -5.32 10.97 -1.87
C THR A 203 -4.16 11.94 -1.93
N LEU A 204 -2.98 11.40 -2.19
CA LEU A 204 -1.78 12.17 -2.49
C LEU A 204 -1.56 12.23 -4.00
N GLN A 205 -0.86 13.26 -4.45
CA GLN A 205 -0.45 13.38 -5.85
C GLN A 205 0.38 12.17 -6.28
N PRO A 206 0.13 11.60 -7.48
CA PRO A 206 0.93 10.50 -8.01
C PRO A 206 2.42 10.88 -8.04
N ALA A 207 3.26 9.89 -7.74
CA ALA A 207 4.72 10.08 -7.63
C ALA A 207 5.48 8.85 -8.19
N PRO A 208 6.80 8.94 -8.39
CA PRO A 208 7.61 7.75 -8.65
C PRO A 208 7.31 6.66 -7.62
N ALA A 209 7.13 5.44 -8.08
CA ALA A 209 6.48 4.36 -7.32
C ALA A 209 7.05 4.10 -5.93
N LEU A 210 8.39 4.14 -5.75
CA LEU A 210 8.98 4.00 -4.41
C LEU A 210 8.59 5.16 -3.49
N ARG A 211 8.61 6.40 -4.01
CA ARG A 211 8.20 7.59 -3.25
C ARG A 211 6.71 7.56 -2.92
N ALA A 212 5.86 7.07 -3.83
CA ALA A 212 4.42 6.91 -3.56
C ALA A 212 4.17 5.92 -2.41
N ALA A 213 4.85 4.77 -2.40
CA ALA A 213 4.76 3.80 -1.31
C ALA A 213 5.28 4.38 0.03
N ASP A 214 6.41 5.08 0.01
CA ASP A 214 6.97 5.76 1.20
C ASP A 214 5.99 6.84 1.72
N ALA A 215 5.41 7.64 0.82
CA ALA A 215 4.44 8.69 1.14
C ALA A 215 3.17 8.13 1.79
N TYR A 216 2.64 7.02 1.26
CA TYR A 216 1.49 6.33 1.84
C TYR A 216 1.76 5.83 3.27
N VAL A 217 2.95 5.28 3.55
CA VAL A 217 3.33 4.86 4.92
C VAL A 217 3.32 6.06 5.87
N LEU A 218 3.89 7.19 5.45
CA LEU A 218 3.92 8.42 6.24
C LEU A 218 2.52 9.00 6.42
N GLN A 219 1.69 8.99 5.38
CA GLN A 219 0.30 9.45 5.43
C GLN A 219 -0.49 8.69 6.50
N ARG A 220 -0.46 7.34 6.50
CA ARG A 220 -1.11 6.52 7.54
C ARG A 220 -0.61 6.85 8.94
N LEU A 221 0.72 6.97 9.10
CA LEU A 221 1.34 7.27 10.38
C LEU A 221 0.89 8.63 10.92
N ILE A 222 0.88 9.67 10.08
CA ILE A 222 0.50 11.04 10.44
C ILE A 222 -0.99 11.11 10.74
N THR A 223 -1.85 10.58 9.88
CA THR A 223 -3.31 10.57 10.04
C THR A 223 -3.72 9.90 11.36
N ARG A 224 -3.21 8.69 11.63
CA ARG A 224 -3.48 7.97 12.90
C ARG A 224 -2.93 8.72 14.12
N GLY A 225 -1.76 9.31 13.98
CA GLY A 225 -1.12 10.06 15.06
C GLY A 225 -1.90 11.33 15.44
N LEU A 226 -2.36 12.10 14.45
CA LEU A 226 -3.17 13.29 14.66
C LEU A 226 -4.56 12.97 15.21
N ALA A 227 -5.22 11.91 14.72
CA ALA A 227 -6.47 11.42 15.28
C ALA A 227 -6.34 11.17 16.79
N ARG A 228 -5.32 10.40 17.21
CA ARG A 228 -5.05 10.11 18.63
C ARG A 228 -4.81 11.37 19.46
N ARG A 229 -4.10 12.37 18.94
CA ARG A 229 -3.90 13.65 19.64
C ARG A 229 -5.20 14.39 19.91
N ARG A 230 -6.19 14.20 19.07
CA ARG A 230 -7.54 14.79 19.22
C ARG A 230 -8.50 13.91 20.05
N GLY A 231 -8.03 12.79 20.57
CA GLY A 231 -8.88 11.80 21.26
C GLY A 231 -9.76 10.99 20.33
N LEU A 232 -9.50 11.08 19.00
CA LEU A 232 -10.14 10.31 17.95
C LEU A 232 -9.34 9.05 17.62
N TRP A 233 -9.91 8.19 16.78
CA TRP A 233 -9.23 7.01 16.26
C TRP A 233 -9.46 6.89 14.76
N ALA A 234 -8.39 6.83 13.96
CA ALA A 234 -8.45 6.53 12.55
C ALA A 234 -8.06 5.06 12.31
N THR A 235 -8.95 4.30 11.69
CA THR A 235 -8.71 2.91 11.29
C THR A 235 -8.77 2.76 9.79
N PHE A 236 -7.77 2.04 9.25
CA PHE A 236 -7.67 1.65 7.84
C PHE A 236 -8.03 0.17 7.64
N ALA A 237 -8.68 -0.47 8.61
CA ALA A 237 -9.13 -1.85 8.49
C ALA A 237 -10.08 -2.01 7.30
N PRO A 238 -9.94 -3.08 6.48
CA PRO A 238 -10.80 -3.29 5.30
C PRO A 238 -12.28 -3.25 5.62
N VAL A 239 -12.69 -3.85 6.75
CA VAL A 239 -14.04 -3.67 7.32
C VAL A 239 -13.89 -3.51 8.83
N PRO A 240 -14.11 -2.31 9.38
CA PRO A 240 -13.75 -2.03 10.79
C PRO A 240 -14.72 -2.65 11.82
N THR A 241 -15.96 -2.99 11.41
CA THR A 241 -16.96 -3.65 12.24
C THR A 241 -17.93 -4.43 11.36
N PRO A 242 -18.58 -5.52 11.83
CA PRO A 242 -19.55 -6.26 11.04
C PRO A 242 -20.63 -5.38 10.44
N GLY A 243 -20.86 -5.51 9.13
CA GLY A 243 -21.86 -4.74 8.39
C GLY A 243 -21.46 -3.30 8.01
N ALA A 244 -20.30 -2.80 8.44
CA ALA A 244 -19.78 -1.51 7.98
C ALA A 244 -19.40 -1.55 6.49
N ARG A 245 -19.33 -0.36 5.88
CA ARG A 245 -18.68 -0.20 4.57
C ARG A 245 -17.19 -0.46 4.70
N GLY A 246 -16.61 -1.03 3.65
CA GLY A 246 -15.20 -1.35 3.64
C GLY A 246 -14.33 -0.17 3.24
N ASN A 247 -13.10 -0.14 3.77
CA ASN A 247 -12.05 0.79 3.38
C ASN A 247 -11.13 0.13 2.33
N GLY A 248 -11.05 0.71 1.15
CA GLY A 248 -10.11 0.35 0.10
C GLY A 248 -8.75 1.01 0.28
N ASN A 249 -7.83 0.63 -0.60
CA ASN A 249 -6.56 1.33 -0.83
C ASN A 249 -6.16 1.05 -2.26
N HIS A 250 -6.90 1.64 -3.20
CA HIS A 250 -6.73 1.36 -4.61
C HIS A 250 -5.34 1.83 -5.10
N LEU A 251 -4.77 1.10 -6.05
CA LEU A 251 -3.45 1.38 -6.60
C LEU A 251 -3.57 1.88 -8.03
N HIS A 252 -3.19 3.12 -8.27
CA HIS A 252 -3.06 3.69 -9.60
C HIS A 252 -1.65 3.52 -10.12
N VAL A 253 -1.49 3.06 -11.36
CA VAL A 253 -0.17 2.85 -11.97
C VAL A 253 -0.19 3.32 -13.43
N SER A 254 0.91 3.94 -13.84
CA SER A 254 1.23 4.26 -15.24
C SER A 254 2.72 4.13 -15.50
N LEU A 255 3.08 3.84 -16.76
CA LEU A 255 4.47 3.76 -17.23
C LEU A 255 4.81 4.99 -18.08
N TRP A 256 5.95 5.59 -17.81
CA TRP A 256 6.42 6.80 -18.46
C TRP A 256 7.76 6.57 -19.16
N SER A 257 8.02 7.37 -20.20
CA SER A 257 9.35 7.40 -20.79
C SER A 257 10.38 7.86 -19.76
N ARG A 258 11.59 7.29 -19.85
CA ARG A 258 12.67 7.62 -18.90
C ARG A 258 12.96 9.12 -18.87
N SER A 259 12.97 9.66 -17.69
CA SER A 259 13.42 11.02 -17.43
C SER A 259 14.95 11.11 -17.68
N GLY A 260 15.42 12.17 -18.31
CA GLY A 260 16.86 12.40 -18.49
C GLY A 260 17.37 12.45 -19.94
N SER A 261 16.50 12.28 -20.95
CA SER A 261 16.86 12.46 -22.36
C SER A 261 16.84 13.91 -22.85
N GLY A 262 16.54 14.87 -21.93
CA GLY A 262 16.31 16.28 -22.27
C GLY A 262 14.92 16.58 -22.84
N ALA A 263 14.12 15.55 -23.13
CA ALA A 263 12.71 15.67 -23.48
C ALA A 263 11.81 15.54 -22.24
N PRO A 264 10.63 16.17 -22.22
CA PRO A 264 9.62 15.93 -21.19
C PRO A 264 9.24 14.44 -21.11
N ALA A 265 9.02 13.91 -19.90
CA ALA A 265 8.53 12.56 -19.74
C ALA A 265 7.12 12.42 -20.34
N VAL A 266 6.89 11.33 -21.07
CA VAL A 266 5.63 11.02 -21.76
C VAL A 266 5.00 9.80 -21.10
N ASN A 267 3.70 9.87 -20.84
CA ASN A 267 2.92 8.73 -20.36
C ASN A 267 2.72 7.73 -21.50
N LEU A 268 3.34 6.57 -21.38
CA LEU A 268 3.33 5.52 -22.39
C LEU A 268 2.07 4.65 -22.36
N PHE A 269 1.21 4.82 -21.36
CA PHE A 269 -0.09 4.16 -21.31
C PHE A 269 -1.12 4.82 -22.23
N ALA A 270 -0.91 6.09 -22.62
CA ALA A 270 -1.84 6.85 -23.43
C ALA A 270 -1.73 6.56 -24.93
N ASP A 271 -2.86 6.33 -25.60
CA ASP A 271 -3.00 6.36 -27.05
C ASP A 271 -4.38 6.93 -27.43
N ASP A 272 -4.41 8.11 -28.05
CA ASP A 272 -5.65 8.79 -28.44
C ASP A 272 -6.40 8.09 -29.59
N ARG A 273 -5.80 7.10 -30.24
CA ARG A 273 -6.43 6.30 -31.30
C ARG A 273 -7.25 5.12 -30.74
N ASP A 274 -7.00 4.71 -29.51
CA ASP A 274 -7.73 3.64 -28.85
C ASP A 274 -9.01 4.19 -28.19
N PRO A 275 -10.16 3.50 -28.31
CA PRO A 275 -11.43 3.96 -27.73
C PRO A 275 -11.40 4.15 -26.20
N LEU A 276 -10.53 3.41 -25.48
CA LEU A 276 -10.32 3.54 -24.04
C LEU A 276 -9.14 4.47 -23.71
N GLY A 277 -8.47 5.01 -24.74
CA GLY A 277 -7.27 5.83 -24.58
C GLY A 277 -6.03 5.06 -24.16
N LEU A 278 -6.01 3.73 -24.28
CA LEU A 278 -4.94 2.84 -23.83
C LEU A 278 -4.01 2.43 -24.96
N SER A 279 -2.72 2.58 -24.77
CA SER A 279 -1.71 2.02 -25.69
C SER A 279 -1.67 0.48 -25.62
N GLU A 280 -1.04 -0.14 -26.62
CA GLU A 280 -0.74 -1.59 -26.60
C GLU A 280 0.08 -1.98 -25.35
N LEU A 281 0.97 -1.11 -24.89
CA LEU A 281 1.76 -1.30 -23.67
C LEU A 281 0.85 -1.38 -22.43
N ALA A 282 -0.13 -0.47 -22.31
CA ALA A 282 -1.08 -0.48 -21.19
C ALA A 282 -1.98 -1.72 -21.23
N ARG A 283 -2.44 -2.12 -22.41
CA ARG A 283 -3.24 -3.35 -22.59
C ARG A 283 -2.44 -4.59 -22.21
N ALA A 284 -1.19 -4.69 -22.64
CA ALA A 284 -0.33 -5.81 -22.27
C ALA A 284 -0.05 -5.84 -20.75
N PHE A 285 0.12 -4.67 -20.12
CA PHE A 285 0.27 -4.56 -18.67
C PHE A 285 -0.99 -5.05 -17.94
N ILE A 286 -2.20 -4.65 -18.37
CA ILE A 286 -3.48 -5.14 -17.83
C ILE A 286 -3.59 -6.66 -18.00
N ALA A 287 -3.21 -7.21 -19.15
CA ALA A 287 -3.24 -8.65 -19.39
C ALA A 287 -2.34 -9.42 -18.40
N GLY A 288 -1.18 -8.88 -18.09
CA GLY A 288 -0.29 -9.43 -17.05
C GLY A 288 -0.95 -9.40 -15.68
N LEU A 289 -1.56 -8.30 -15.29
CA LEU A 289 -2.29 -8.21 -14.03
C LEU A 289 -3.43 -9.22 -13.93
N LEU A 290 -4.25 -9.35 -14.98
CA LEU A 290 -5.36 -10.31 -15.02
C LEU A 290 -4.88 -11.75 -14.89
N ARG A 291 -3.79 -12.11 -15.56
CA ARG A 291 -3.23 -13.45 -15.53
C ARG A 291 -2.78 -13.85 -14.12
N HIS A 292 -2.15 -12.95 -13.40
CA HIS A 292 -1.61 -13.18 -12.06
C HIS A 292 -2.57 -12.74 -10.93
N LEU A 293 -3.77 -12.25 -11.29
CA LEU A 293 -4.71 -11.64 -10.35
C LEU A 293 -5.05 -12.52 -9.14
N PRO A 294 -5.35 -13.83 -9.29
CA PRO A 294 -5.65 -14.66 -8.12
C PRO A 294 -4.50 -14.72 -7.10
N GLY A 295 -3.26 -14.84 -7.57
CA GLY A 295 -2.07 -14.84 -6.70
C GLY A 295 -1.75 -13.46 -6.13
N LEU A 296 -1.97 -12.39 -6.91
CA LEU A 296 -1.79 -11.00 -6.45
C LEU A 296 -2.66 -10.69 -5.24
N MET A 297 -3.88 -11.25 -5.16
CA MET A 297 -4.80 -10.99 -4.05
C MET A 297 -4.23 -11.40 -2.70
N ALA A 298 -3.36 -12.40 -2.63
CA ALA A 298 -2.67 -12.72 -1.37
C ALA A 298 -1.81 -11.54 -0.88
N LEU A 299 -1.28 -10.71 -1.79
CA LEU A 299 -0.39 -9.58 -1.51
C LEU A 299 -1.12 -8.25 -1.41
N THR A 300 -2.32 -8.14 -1.99
CA THR A 300 -3.11 -6.90 -2.08
C THR A 300 -4.33 -6.90 -1.17
N CYS A 301 -4.91 -8.07 -0.88
CA CYS A 301 -6.01 -8.32 0.05
C CYS A 301 -5.50 -9.26 1.15
N ALA A 302 -4.59 -8.76 1.98
CA ALA A 302 -3.61 -9.55 2.71
C ALA A 302 -4.06 -9.99 4.11
N SER A 303 -5.37 -9.92 4.41
CA SER A 303 -5.94 -10.36 5.69
C SER A 303 -7.26 -11.10 5.50
N VAL A 304 -7.70 -11.82 6.51
CA VAL A 304 -9.06 -12.43 6.52
C VAL A 304 -10.13 -11.36 6.42
N ASN A 305 -9.91 -10.19 6.99
CA ASN A 305 -10.83 -9.05 6.98
C ASN A 305 -11.03 -8.46 5.58
N SER A 306 -10.04 -8.59 4.68
CA SER A 306 -10.14 -8.15 3.28
C SER A 306 -11.31 -8.80 2.54
N TYR A 307 -11.60 -10.06 2.85
CA TYR A 307 -12.65 -10.86 2.19
C TYR A 307 -14.07 -10.57 2.71
N HIS A 308 -14.20 -9.82 3.79
CA HIS A 308 -15.47 -9.20 4.19
C HIS A 308 -15.83 -8.01 3.29
N ARG A 309 -14.81 -7.30 2.73
CA ARG A 309 -14.96 -6.14 1.84
C ARG A 309 -15.23 -6.56 0.38
N LEU A 310 -14.51 -7.57 -0.13
CA LEU A 310 -14.54 -7.99 -1.54
C LEU A 310 -15.85 -8.73 -1.88
N LYS A 311 -16.93 -8.00 -2.02
CA LYS A 311 -18.26 -8.53 -2.35
C LYS A 311 -18.88 -7.79 -3.52
N PRO A 312 -19.66 -8.45 -4.37
CA PRO A 312 -20.47 -7.81 -5.40
C PRO A 312 -21.34 -6.67 -4.84
N ARG A 313 -21.52 -5.61 -5.62
CA ARG A 313 -22.27 -4.39 -5.26
C ARG A 313 -21.64 -3.53 -4.17
N MET A 314 -20.36 -3.75 -3.88
CA MET A 314 -19.61 -2.97 -2.90
C MET A 314 -18.55 -2.07 -3.53
N TRP A 315 -18.46 -2.03 -4.85
CA TRP A 315 -17.47 -1.29 -5.64
C TRP A 315 -16.00 -1.59 -5.27
N ALA A 316 -15.80 -2.81 -4.78
CA ALA A 316 -14.54 -3.25 -4.21
C ALA A 316 -13.62 -3.99 -5.21
N GLY A 317 -14.02 -4.08 -6.49
CA GLY A 317 -13.26 -4.84 -7.49
C GLY A 317 -13.44 -6.37 -7.33
N ALA A 318 -14.67 -6.81 -7.05
CA ALA A 318 -14.97 -8.21 -6.75
C ALA A 318 -15.00 -9.13 -7.99
N PHE A 319 -14.90 -8.59 -9.20
CA PHE A 319 -14.94 -9.36 -10.45
C PHE A 319 -13.58 -9.31 -11.15
N GLY A 320 -13.04 -10.49 -11.48
CA GLY A 320 -11.74 -10.67 -12.12
C GLY A 320 -11.74 -10.29 -13.60
N SER A 321 -11.88 -9.00 -13.88
CA SER A 321 -11.90 -8.43 -15.23
C SER A 321 -11.38 -7.00 -15.20
N TYR A 322 -11.36 -6.33 -16.38
CA TYR A 322 -11.07 -4.91 -16.47
C TYR A 322 -12.16 -4.19 -17.26
N GLY A 323 -12.40 -2.91 -16.99
CA GLY A 323 -13.40 -2.14 -17.73
C GLY A 323 -13.29 -0.62 -17.54
N PRO A 324 -13.81 0.17 -18.52
CA PRO A 324 -13.85 1.62 -18.44
C PRO A 324 -14.83 2.06 -17.35
N ASP A 325 -14.37 2.88 -16.42
CA ASP A 325 -15.13 3.41 -15.27
C ASP A 325 -15.93 2.36 -14.48
N ASN A 326 -15.60 1.09 -14.63
CA ASN A 326 -16.30 -0.03 -14.00
C ASN A 326 -15.72 -0.31 -12.62
N ARG A 327 -16.41 0.13 -11.56
CA ARG A 327 -15.98 0.00 -10.17
C ARG A 327 -16.13 -1.40 -9.59
N GLU A 328 -16.84 -2.29 -10.26
CA GLU A 328 -16.99 -3.69 -9.84
C GLU A 328 -15.87 -4.59 -10.36
N THR A 329 -15.14 -4.17 -11.41
CA THR A 329 -14.00 -4.91 -11.93
C THR A 329 -12.75 -4.73 -11.05
N ALA A 330 -11.92 -5.76 -10.95
CA ALA A 330 -10.66 -5.71 -10.21
C ALA A 330 -9.66 -4.69 -10.78
N ILE A 331 -9.76 -4.40 -12.08
CA ILE A 331 -8.97 -3.38 -12.77
C ILE A 331 -9.93 -2.42 -13.46
N ARG A 332 -9.92 -1.15 -13.03
CA ARG A 332 -10.65 -0.08 -13.69
C ARG A 332 -9.72 0.73 -14.58
N VAL A 333 -10.23 1.14 -15.74
CA VAL A 333 -9.62 2.16 -16.59
C VAL A 333 -10.38 3.47 -16.30
N PRO A 334 -9.82 4.40 -15.51
CA PRO A 334 -10.50 5.64 -15.19
C PRO A 334 -10.64 6.53 -16.41
N SER A 335 -11.74 7.32 -16.49
CA SER A 335 -11.89 8.38 -17.48
C SER A 335 -10.74 9.37 -17.39
N ARG A 336 -10.22 9.75 -18.55
CA ARG A 336 -9.13 10.72 -18.65
C ARG A 336 -9.61 12.14 -18.35
N LEU A 337 -8.76 12.95 -17.75
CA LEU A 337 -9.08 14.33 -17.41
C LEU A 337 -9.03 15.22 -18.66
N CYS A 338 -10.10 16.00 -18.88
CA CYS A 338 -10.21 16.94 -20.00
C CYS A 338 -9.03 17.94 -19.99
N GLY A 339 -8.35 18.06 -21.12
CA GLY A 339 -7.16 18.90 -21.31
C GLY A 339 -5.87 18.32 -20.72
N ARG A 340 -5.93 17.13 -20.10
CA ARG A 340 -4.77 16.40 -19.57
C ARG A 340 -4.83 14.91 -19.91
N GLU A 341 -5.51 14.55 -20.99
CA GLU A 341 -5.88 13.19 -21.34
C GLU A 341 -4.67 12.24 -21.30
N ALA A 342 -3.61 12.57 -22.00
CA ALA A 342 -2.41 11.75 -22.02
C ALA A 342 -1.74 11.66 -20.63
N ALA A 343 -1.66 12.78 -19.90
CA ALA A 343 -1.01 12.80 -18.60
C ALA A 343 -1.79 12.08 -17.53
N SER A 344 -3.12 11.99 -17.63
CA SER A 344 -4.01 11.37 -16.67
C SER A 344 -4.33 9.90 -16.96
N THR A 345 -3.90 9.37 -18.12
CA THR A 345 -4.12 7.95 -18.45
C THR A 345 -3.39 7.04 -17.48
N ASN A 346 -4.13 6.19 -16.78
CA ASN A 346 -3.61 5.23 -15.82
C ASN A 346 -4.55 4.02 -15.72
N ILE A 347 -4.15 3.02 -14.95
CA ILE A 347 -5.00 1.91 -14.53
C ILE A 347 -5.15 1.93 -13.03
N GLU A 348 -6.31 1.61 -12.53
CA GLU A 348 -6.63 1.47 -11.13
C GLU A 348 -6.82 -0.02 -10.78
N PHE A 349 -6.02 -0.51 -9.86
CA PHE A 349 -6.17 -1.85 -9.29
C PHE A 349 -6.99 -1.75 -8.00
N LYS A 350 -8.26 -2.22 -8.04
CA LYS A 350 -9.24 -2.06 -6.97
C LYS A 350 -9.22 -3.15 -5.91
N ALA A 351 -8.77 -4.36 -6.26
CA ALA A 351 -8.67 -5.49 -5.32
C ALA A 351 -7.48 -5.32 -4.38
N CYS A 352 -7.44 -4.18 -3.65
CA CYS A 352 -6.38 -3.82 -2.71
C CYS A 352 -6.96 -3.07 -1.51
N ASP A 353 -6.37 -3.29 -0.34
CA ASP A 353 -6.71 -2.58 0.90
C ASP A 353 -5.47 -2.34 1.78
N SER A 354 -5.66 -1.64 2.89
CA SER A 354 -4.56 -1.18 3.75
C SER A 354 -3.87 -2.28 4.58
N THR A 355 -4.34 -3.53 4.50
CA THR A 355 -3.62 -4.69 5.08
C THR A 355 -2.46 -5.13 4.21
N ALA A 356 -2.46 -4.74 2.94
CA ALA A 356 -1.37 -4.95 2.02
C ALA A 356 -0.12 -4.16 2.43
N ASN A 357 1.03 -4.82 2.48
CA ASN A 357 2.29 -4.09 2.57
C ASN A 357 2.50 -3.32 1.25
N PRO A 358 2.61 -1.97 1.26
CA PRO A 358 2.61 -1.18 0.04
C PRO A 358 3.77 -1.50 -0.91
N TYR A 359 4.89 -1.92 -0.37
CA TYR A 359 6.05 -2.29 -1.18
C TYR A 359 5.87 -3.66 -1.84
N LEU A 360 5.28 -4.63 -1.13
CA LEU A 360 5.00 -5.96 -1.69
C LEU A 360 3.87 -5.88 -2.72
N ALA A 361 2.78 -5.18 -2.40
CA ALA A 361 1.65 -5.03 -3.31
C ALA A 361 2.06 -4.35 -4.62
N LEU A 362 2.66 -3.16 -4.54
CA LEU A 362 3.06 -2.40 -5.73
C LEU A 362 4.17 -3.12 -6.51
N GLY A 363 5.14 -3.73 -5.81
CA GLY A 363 6.20 -4.50 -6.46
C GLY A 363 5.66 -5.72 -7.22
N ALA A 364 4.70 -6.44 -6.64
CA ALA A 364 4.06 -7.58 -7.30
C ALA A 364 3.21 -7.14 -8.52
N LEU A 365 2.47 -6.03 -8.41
CA LEU A 365 1.75 -5.45 -9.54
C LEU A 365 2.70 -5.09 -10.71
N ILE A 366 3.84 -4.48 -10.40
CA ILE A 366 4.84 -4.13 -11.41
C ILE A 366 5.38 -5.40 -12.08
N HIS A 367 5.76 -6.42 -11.32
CA HIS A 367 6.26 -7.68 -11.89
C HIS A 367 5.20 -8.36 -12.78
N ALA A 368 3.96 -8.46 -12.31
CA ALA A 368 2.85 -9.05 -13.06
C ALA A 368 2.54 -8.27 -14.34
N GLY A 369 2.40 -6.95 -14.26
CA GLY A 369 2.14 -6.12 -15.42
C GLY A 369 3.28 -6.16 -16.44
N MET A 370 4.53 -6.11 -15.97
CA MET A 370 5.70 -6.23 -16.85
C MET A 370 5.86 -7.62 -17.47
N ASP A 371 5.28 -8.66 -16.87
CA ASP A 371 5.23 -9.98 -17.48
C ASP A 371 4.33 -9.97 -18.72
N GLY A 372 3.15 -9.35 -18.61
CA GLY A 372 2.28 -9.12 -19.76
C GLY A 372 2.94 -8.31 -20.87
N VAL A 373 3.67 -7.26 -20.51
CA VAL A 373 4.43 -6.43 -21.45
C VAL A 373 5.52 -7.24 -22.17
N ARG A 374 6.30 -8.06 -21.44
CA ARG A 374 7.36 -8.89 -22.03
C ARG A 374 6.81 -9.91 -23.04
N HIS A 375 5.62 -10.43 -22.80
CA HIS A 375 4.99 -11.43 -23.65
C HIS A 375 4.05 -10.84 -24.71
N GLY A 376 3.77 -9.52 -24.66
CA GLY A 376 2.82 -8.88 -25.56
C GLY A 376 1.40 -9.46 -25.47
N TRP A 377 0.96 -9.79 -24.26
CA TRP A 377 -0.37 -10.39 -24.06
C TRP A 377 -1.49 -9.39 -24.31
N ASP A 378 -2.61 -9.90 -24.82
CA ASP A 378 -3.85 -9.14 -24.97
C ASP A 378 -4.79 -9.47 -23.79
N PRO A 379 -5.34 -8.47 -23.10
CA PRO A 379 -6.31 -8.68 -22.01
C PRO A 379 -7.69 -9.16 -22.48
N GLY A 380 -7.93 -9.21 -23.79
CA GLY A 380 -9.25 -9.43 -24.35
C GLY A 380 -10.17 -8.21 -24.28
N PRO A 381 -11.49 -8.38 -24.45
CA PRO A 381 -12.45 -7.29 -24.43
C PRO A 381 -12.64 -6.72 -23.02
N ALA A 382 -12.74 -5.38 -22.93
CA ALA A 382 -13.09 -4.71 -21.68
C ALA A 382 -14.57 -4.94 -21.33
N LEU A 383 -14.86 -5.11 -20.04
CA LEU A 383 -16.21 -5.29 -19.52
C LEU A 383 -16.85 -3.92 -19.24
N SER A 384 -17.69 -3.46 -20.15
CA SER A 384 -18.43 -2.18 -20.01
C SER A 384 -19.78 -2.32 -19.29
N ALA A 385 -20.31 -3.54 -19.18
CA ALA A 385 -21.56 -3.81 -18.45
C ALA A 385 -21.31 -3.95 -16.94
N ASP A 386 -22.33 -3.68 -16.12
CA ASP A 386 -22.28 -4.04 -14.69
C ASP A 386 -22.28 -5.57 -14.56
N PRO A 387 -21.20 -6.17 -14.02
CA PRO A 387 -21.12 -7.61 -13.89
C PRO A 387 -22.20 -8.20 -12.96
N ASN A 388 -22.80 -7.42 -12.08
CA ASN A 388 -23.90 -7.85 -11.22
C ASN A 388 -25.22 -8.09 -11.97
N GLU A 389 -25.33 -7.63 -13.22
CA GLU A 389 -26.49 -7.81 -14.08
C GLU A 389 -26.32 -8.98 -15.07
N LEU A 390 -25.11 -9.59 -15.12
CA LEU A 390 -24.78 -10.68 -16.02
C LEU A 390 -25.02 -12.04 -15.37
N THR A 391 -25.48 -12.99 -16.17
CA THR A 391 -25.55 -14.40 -15.77
C THR A 391 -24.15 -15.01 -15.65
N PRO A 392 -23.98 -16.12 -14.90
CA PRO A 392 -22.68 -16.84 -14.84
C PRO A 392 -22.14 -17.22 -16.22
N GLU A 393 -23.00 -17.59 -17.18
CA GLU A 393 -22.62 -17.91 -18.54
C GLU A 393 -22.15 -16.70 -19.33
N GLU A 394 -22.73 -15.52 -19.09
CA GLU A 394 -22.31 -14.28 -19.71
C GLU A 394 -20.99 -13.77 -19.12
N LEU A 395 -20.81 -13.87 -17.80
CA LEU A 395 -19.54 -13.60 -17.13
C LEU A 395 -18.41 -14.49 -17.68
N ALA A 396 -18.67 -15.78 -17.81
CA ALA A 396 -17.70 -16.73 -18.38
C ALA A 396 -17.34 -16.40 -19.83
N ARG A 397 -18.35 -16.04 -20.67
CA ARG A 397 -18.11 -15.61 -22.07
C ARG A 397 -17.35 -14.28 -22.16
N ALA A 398 -17.54 -13.39 -21.18
CA ALA A 398 -16.80 -12.14 -21.07
C ALA A 398 -15.37 -12.34 -20.51
N GLY A 399 -14.98 -13.59 -20.19
CA GLY A 399 -13.64 -13.88 -19.67
C GLY A 399 -13.41 -13.43 -18.23
N VAL A 400 -14.48 -13.24 -17.44
CA VAL A 400 -14.36 -12.84 -16.03
C VAL A 400 -13.73 -14.00 -15.24
N ILE A 401 -12.63 -13.72 -14.58
CA ILE A 401 -11.85 -14.68 -13.79
C ILE A 401 -12.51 -14.85 -12.42
N HIS A 402 -12.59 -16.09 -11.95
CA HIS A 402 -12.99 -16.35 -10.58
C HIS A 402 -11.91 -15.89 -9.60
N LEU A 403 -12.29 -15.03 -8.64
CA LEU A 403 -11.37 -14.51 -7.63
C LEU A 403 -11.41 -15.36 -6.36
N PRO A 404 -10.28 -15.50 -5.65
CA PRO A 404 -10.27 -16.09 -4.32
C PRO A 404 -11.31 -15.44 -3.40
N GLN A 405 -12.02 -16.26 -2.63
CA GLN A 405 -13.06 -15.83 -1.69
C GLN A 405 -12.57 -15.83 -0.24
N SER A 406 -11.32 -16.22 -0.02
CA SER A 406 -10.67 -16.25 1.29
C SER A 406 -9.17 -16.00 1.16
N LEU A 407 -8.55 -15.60 2.27
CA LEU A 407 -7.09 -15.44 2.34
C LEU A 407 -6.38 -16.76 2.02
N GLU A 408 -6.90 -17.91 2.47
CA GLU A 408 -6.30 -19.22 2.19
C GLU A 408 -6.34 -19.55 0.69
N GLU A 409 -7.47 -19.31 0.01
CA GLU A 409 -7.56 -19.50 -1.44
C GLU A 409 -6.56 -18.61 -2.19
N ALA A 410 -6.40 -17.35 -1.76
CA ALA A 410 -5.42 -16.42 -2.35
C ALA A 410 -3.99 -16.89 -2.12
N ILE A 411 -3.66 -17.40 -0.92
CA ILE A 411 -2.34 -17.95 -0.63
C ILE A 411 -2.06 -19.17 -1.51
N VAL A 412 -3.02 -20.05 -1.68
CA VAL A 412 -2.89 -21.24 -2.58
C VAL A 412 -2.67 -20.78 -4.02
N ALA A 413 -3.39 -19.75 -4.47
CA ALA A 413 -3.20 -19.18 -5.80
C ALA A 413 -1.81 -18.50 -5.96
N LEU A 414 -1.32 -17.82 -4.93
CA LEU A 414 0.03 -17.26 -4.91
C LEU A 414 1.10 -18.36 -5.03
N GLU A 415 0.99 -19.42 -4.24
CA GLU A 415 1.94 -20.54 -4.26
C GLU A 415 1.94 -21.31 -5.58
N ALA A 416 0.82 -21.27 -6.32
CA ALA A 416 0.69 -21.87 -7.65
C ALA A 416 1.17 -20.95 -8.78
N ASP A 417 1.47 -19.69 -8.49
CA ASP A 417 1.93 -18.71 -9.47
C ASP A 417 3.46 -18.66 -9.53
N ASP A 418 4.03 -19.29 -10.56
CA ASP A 418 5.47 -19.43 -10.75
C ASP A 418 6.19 -18.07 -10.84
N LEU A 419 5.55 -17.06 -11.48
CA LEU A 419 6.14 -15.72 -11.56
C LEU A 419 6.24 -15.09 -10.17
N LEU A 420 5.11 -14.99 -9.47
CA LEU A 420 5.06 -14.31 -8.18
C LEU A 420 5.95 -14.99 -7.15
N MET A 421 5.95 -16.32 -7.10
CA MET A 421 6.84 -17.08 -6.20
C MET A 421 8.31 -16.92 -6.57
N SER A 422 8.64 -16.82 -7.85
CA SER A 422 10.01 -16.58 -8.30
C SER A 422 10.51 -15.20 -7.89
N VAL A 423 9.73 -14.14 -8.15
CA VAL A 423 10.14 -12.75 -7.86
C VAL A 423 10.17 -12.42 -6.37
N LEU A 424 9.36 -13.10 -5.56
CA LEU A 424 9.43 -12.98 -4.10
C LEU A 424 10.81 -13.41 -3.53
N GLY A 425 11.53 -14.24 -4.26
CA GLY A 425 12.82 -14.75 -3.79
C GLY A 425 12.70 -15.78 -2.66
N PRO A 426 13.79 -16.42 -2.26
CA PRO A 426 13.75 -17.59 -1.37
C PRO A 426 13.22 -17.26 0.04
N MET A 427 13.56 -16.09 0.60
CA MET A 427 13.15 -15.77 1.97
C MET A 427 11.69 -15.30 2.03
N ARG A 428 11.30 -14.33 1.19
CA ARG A 428 9.92 -13.80 1.19
C ARG A 428 8.90 -14.87 0.83
N ARG A 429 9.19 -15.75 -0.17
CA ARG A 429 8.28 -16.84 -0.54
C ARG A 429 8.08 -17.89 0.56
N ALA A 430 9.07 -18.09 1.43
CA ALA A 430 8.92 -18.99 2.58
C ALA A 430 8.19 -18.30 3.74
N LEU A 431 8.49 -17.03 3.95
CA LEU A 431 8.04 -16.24 5.09
C LEU A 431 6.59 -15.78 4.95
N TYR A 432 6.24 -15.19 3.79
CA TYR A 432 4.97 -14.51 3.60
C TYR A 432 3.76 -15.44 3.73
N PRO A 433 3.67 -16.57 3.01
CA PRO A 433 2.55 -17.50 3.16
C PRO A 433 2.44 -18.10 4.57
N ALA A 434 3.57 -18.35 5.22
CA ALA A 434 3.60 -18.91 6.58
C ALA A 434 2.99 -17.93 7.60
N ILE A 435 3.37 -16.62 7.53
CA ILE A 435 2.78 -15.58 8.38
C ILE A 435 1.28 -15.47 8.12
N LYS A 436 0.87 -15.36 6.87
CA LYS A 436 -0.54 -15.16 6.51
C LYS A 436 -1.44 -16.31 6.93
N ARG A 437 -0.96 -17.55 6.85
CA ARG A 437 -1.69 -18.70 7.40
C ARG A 437 -1.80 -18.68 8.91
N ALA A 438 -0.72 -18.28 9.58
CA ALA A 438 -0.76 -18.15 11.03
C ALA A 438 -1.75 -17.08 11.48
N ASP A 439 -1.75 -15.91 10.82
CA ASP A 439 -2.74 -14.85 11.07
C ASP A 439 -4.17 -15.34 10.85
N ALA A 440 -4.42 -16.06 9.76
CA ALA A 440 -5.75 -16.61 9.50
C ALA A 440 -6.21 -17.58 10.60
N LEU A 441 -5.30 -18.42 11.11
CA LEU A 441 -5.58 -19.33 12.21
C LEU A 441 -5.83 -18.58 13.53
N ASP A 442 -5.00 -17.58 13.84
CA ASP A 442 -5.14 -16.75 15.04
C ASP A 442 -6.47 -16.00 15.04
N MET A 443 -6.81 -15.35 13.92
CA MET A 443 -8.08 -14.61 13.78
C MET A 443 -9.29 -15.54 13.87
N LYS A 444 -9.21 -16.72 13.27
CA LYS A 444 -10.26 -17.76 13.41
C LYS A 444 -10.42 -18.21 14.86
N ALA A 445 -9.33 -18.37 15.59
CA ALA A 445 -9.36 -18.78 17.00
C ALA A 445 -9.94 -17.69 17.92
N LEU A 446 -9.74 -16.40 17.60
CA LEU A 446 -10.33 -15.27 18.31
C LEU A 446 -11.85 -15.18 18.13
N GLY A 447 -12.37 -15.62 16.99
CA GLY A 447 -13.78 -15.44 16.60
C GLY A 447 -14.06 -14.07 15.96
N GLU A 448 -15.21 -13.95 15.31
CA GLU A 448 -15.56 -12.85 14.42
C GLU A 448 -15.44 -11.47 15.10
N GLU A 449 -16.02 -11.29 16.28
CA GLU A 449 -16.01 -9.99 16.97
C GLU A 449 -14.59 -9.49 17.27
N LEU A 450 -13.73 -10.37 17.79
CA LEU A 450 -12.35 -10.02 18.11
C LEU A 450 -11.47 -9.91 16.87
N GLU A 451 -11.78 -10.62 15.78
CA GLU A 451 -11.14 -10.46 14.48
C GLU A 451 -11.32 -9.02 13.98
N PHE A 452 -12.55 -8.53 13.86
CA PHE A 452 -12.84 -7.15 13.45
C PHE A 452 -12.17 -6.13 14.38
N HIS A 453 -12.30 -6.31 15.68
CA HIS A 453 -11.66 -5.44 16.68
C HIS A 453 -10.14 -5.40 16.50
N THR A 454 -9.51 -6.55 16.31
CA THR A 454 -8.05 -6.63 16.08
C THR A 454 -7.64 -5.82 14.85
N HIS A 455 -8.34 -6.01 13.72
CA HIS A 455 -8.06 -5.26 12.51
C HIS A 455 -8.29 -3.75 12.68
N ALA A 456 -9.39 -3.34 13.32
CA ALA A 456 -9.68 -1.92 13.59
C ALA A 456 -8.62 -1.24 14.48
N LEU A 457 -7.92 -1.99 15.32
CA LEU A 457 -6.83 -1.47 16.15
C LEU A 457 -5.48 -1.45 15.41
N ARG A 458 -5.19 -2.47 14.60
CA ARG A 458 -3.87 -2.64 13.96
C ARG A 458 -3.73 -1.78 12.71
N TYR A 459 -4.75 -1.69 11.91
CA TYR A 459 -4.78 -0.92 10.65
C TYR A 459 -5.56 0.41 10.77
#